data_6bece253fec2bf6dbb3f41ca48c082e1
#
_entry.id   6bece253fec2bf6dbb3f41ca48c082e1
#
_cell.length_a   1.000
_cell.length_b   1.000
_cell.length_c   1.000
_cell.angle_alpha   90.00
_cell.angle_beta   90.00
_cell.angle_gamma   90.00
#
_symmetry.space_group_name_H-M   'P 1'
#
loop_
_entity.id
_entity.type
_entity.pdbx_description
1 polymer ?
#
loop_
_entity_poly.entity_id
_entity_poly.type
_entity_poly.pdbx_seq_one_letter_code
_entity_poly.pdbx_strand_id
1 'polypeptide(L)'
;GAGWVFGSFHTHEKLVKELAARTGCVLIFPEYSRSPEARCPTAIEQCYSVMCMAPVLVKTMGYAMNPGTFTVAGDSVGGNMATVMTLMSKFRKGPFIQKQLLYYPVTNACFDTCSYNEFAAGYYLYRAGMQWFWNQYAPCRKDRGQITVSPLRASAEQLRGLPAAMILNGEADVLRDEGEAYARKLREAGVDVTALRFQAIIHDFVMLNSLDQTRACRAAMDVSTEWINRKNREKQ
;
A
#
# COMPACT_ATOMS: atom_id res chain seq x y z
N GLY A 1 3.30 6.15 3.95
CA GLY A 1 4.35 6.19 2.92
C GLY A 1 5.68 6.75 3.40
N ALA A 2 6.33 7.50 2.52
CA ALA A 2 7.58 8.26 2.77
C ALA A 2 8.82 7.40 3.13
N GLY A 3 9.03 6.31 2.37
CA GLY A 3 10.29 5.56 2.37
C GLY A 3 10.63 4.81 3.66
N TRP A 4 9.69 4.54 4.55
CA TRP A 4 9.89 4.01 5.92
C TRP A 4 10.71 4.92 6.85
N VAL A 5 11.27 6.03 6.34
CA VAL A 5 12.20 6.93 7.05
C VAL A 5 11.51 8.24 7.46
N PHE A 6 10.65 8.74 6.60
CA PHE A 6 9.94 10.01 6.80
C PHE A 6 8.45 9.80 7.00
N GLY A 7 7.72 10.91 7.04
CA GLY A 7 6.28 10.92 7.15
C GLY A 7 5.77 10.83 8.58
N SER A 8 4.52 11.20 8.73
CA SER A 8 3.74 11.16 9.98
C SER A 8 2.26 11.26 9.61
N PHE A 9 1.39 11.19 10.60
CA PHE A 9 -0.02 11.51 10.37
C PHE A 9 -0.19 12.90 9.72
N HIS A 10 0.57 13.89 10.17
CA HIS A 10 0.47 15.25 9.64
C HIS A 10 0.74 15.34 8.13
N THR A 11 1.72 14.58 7.60
CA THR A 11 2.02 14.58 6.16
C THR A 11 0.95 13.87 5.33
N HIS A 12 0.19 12.95 5.93
CA HIS A 12 -0.86 12.14 5.28
C HIS A 12 -2.27 12.57 5.67
N GLU A 13 -2.40 13.58 6.52
CA GLU A 13 -3.66 13.99 7.14
C GLU A 13 -4.78 14.24 6.11
N LYS A 14 -4.45 14.92 5.00
CA LYS A 14 -5.41 15.19 3.93
C LYS A 14 -5.95 13.88 3.34
N LEU A 15 -5.07 12.97 2.91
CA LEU A 15 -5.44 11.69 2.32
C LEU A 15 -6.28 10.85 3.28
N VAL A 16 -5.84 10.76 4.54
CA VAL A 16 -6.53 10.01 5.60
C VAL A 16 -7.92 10.56 5.86
N LYS A 17 -8.05 11.89 6.03
CA LYS A 17 -9.32 12.56 6.28
C LYS A 17 -10.28 12.43 5.09
N GLU A 18 -9.77 12.58 3.87
CA GLU A 18 -10.59 12.44 2.66
C GLU A 18 -11.11 11.01 2.50
N LEU A 19 -10.26 10.00 2.68
CA LEU A 19 -10.68 8.59 2.65
C LEU A 19 -11.76 8.33 3.70
N ALA A 20 -11.55 8.75 4.95
CA ALA A 20 -12.53 8.56 6.02
C ALA A 20 -13.87 9.24 5.71
N ALA A 21 -13.83 10.51 5.28
CA ALA A 21 -15.03 11.29 4.97
C ALA A 21 -15.83 10.72 3.80
N ARG A 22 -15.15 10.29 2.73
CA ARG A 22 -15.81 9.80 1.51
C ARG A 22 -16.27 8.35 1.60
N THR A 23 -15.67 7.56 2.49
CA THR A 23 -16.07 6.15 2.68
C THR A 23 -17.00 5.95 3.87
N GLY A 24 -17.06 6.90 4.80
CA GLY A 24 -17.78 6.75 6.07
C GLY A 24 -17.15 5.71 7.01
N CYS A 25 -15.92 5.29 6.73
CA CYS A 25 -15.22 4.29 7.53
C CYS A 25 -14.44 4.93 8.68
N VAL A 26 -14.35 4.22 9.80
CA VAL A 26 -13.31 4.50 10.81
C VAL A 26 -11.96 4.15 10.21
N LEU A 27 -11.00 5.08 10.24
CA LEU A 27 -9.68 4.90 9.72
C LEU A 27 -8.67 4.90 10.87
N ILE A 28 -7.82 3.88 10.93
CA ILE A 28 -6.73 3.75 11.90
C ILE A 28 -5.42 3.97 11.15
N PHE A 29 -4.66 4.97 11.57
CA PHE A 29 -3.36 5.29 11.00
C PHE A 29 -2.25 4.91 11.99
N PRO A 30 -1.46 3.83 11.75
CA PRO A 30 -0.37 3.45 12.63
C PRO A 30 0.82 4.41 12.47
N GLU A 31 1.24 5.04 13.55
CA GLU A 31 2.51 5.77 13.65
C GLU A 31 3.61 4.77 14.01
N TYR A 32 4.12 4.04 13.04
CA TYR A 32 5.15 3.04 13.25
C TYR A 32 6.54 3.66 13.46
N SER A 33 7.43 2.92 14.12
CA SER A 33 8.83 3.31 14.30
C SER A 33 9.58 3.32 12.98
N ARG A 34 10.24 4.42 12.68
CA ARG A 34 10.88 4.68 11.37
C ARG A 34 12.32 4.18 11.31
N SER A 35 12.77 3.91 10.12
CA SER A 35 14.16 3.59 9.82
C SER A 35 14.98 4.89 9.73
N PRO A 36 16.29 4.85 10.03
CA PRO A 36 17.11 3.66 10.32
C PRO A 36 17.07 3.20 11.78
N GLU A 37 16.44 3.93 12.71
CA GLU A 37 16.40 3.62 14.15
C GLU A 37 15.68 2.29 14.40
N ALA A 38 14.60 2.04 13.63
CA ALA A 38 13.85 0.79 13.65
C ALA A 38 13.78 0.18 12.25
N ARG A 39 14.63 -0.81 12.00
CA ARG A 39 14.71 -1.51 10.69
C ARG A 39 13.66 -2.61 10.58
N CYS A 40 13.51 -3.13 9.36
CA CYS A 40 12.72 -4.33 9.11
C CYS A 40 13.11 -5.45 10.09
N PRO A 41 12.13 -6.14 10.73
CA PRO A 41 10.69 -6.10 10.47
C PRO A 41 9.87 -5.20 11.42
N THR A 42 10.46 -4.29 12.19
CA THR A 42 9.79 -3.56 13.28
C THR A 42 8.49 -2.89 12.81
N ALA A 43 8.52 -2.11 11.74
CA ALA A 43 7.34 -1.37 11.27
C ALA A 43 6.17 -2.30 10.88
N ILE A 44 6.46 -3.41 10.18
CA ILE A 44 5.41 -4.37 9.78
C ILE A 44 4.83 -5.13 10.96
N GLU A 45 5.63 -5.44 11.99
CA GLU A 45 5.13 -6.09 13.20
C GLU A 45 4.24 -5.15 14.04
N GLN A 46 4.61 -3.89 14.13
CA GLN A 46 3.79 -2.86 14.79
C GLN A 46 2.46 -2.67 14.04
N CYS A 47 2.49 -2.52 12.71
CA CYS A 47 1.27 -2.39 11.91
C CYS A 47 0.39 -3.64 12.03
N TYR A 48 0.98 -4.83 12.05
CA TYR A 48 0.25 -6.07 12.26
C TYR A 48 -0.43 -6.12 13.64
N SER A 49 0.27 -5.72 14.69
CA SER A 49 -0.28 -5.63 16.04
C SER A 49 -1.46 -4.66 16.12
N VAL A 50 -1.33 -3.46 15.50
CA VAL A 50 -2.44 -2.49 15.40
C VAL A 50 -3.63 -3.09 14.65
N MET A 51 -3.38 -3.78 13.53
CA MET A 51 -4.43 -4.44 12.75
C MET A 51 -5.17 -5.49 13.57
N CYS A 52 -4.48 -6.32 14.35
CA CYS A 52 -5.09 -7.30 15.23
C CYS A 52 -5.92 -6.65 16.36
N MET A 53 -5.50 -5.49 16.84
CA MET A 53 -6.22 -4.75 17.87
C MET A 53 -7.35 -3.87 17.33
N ALA A 54 -7.46 -3.68 16.02
CA ALA A 54 -8.43 -2.79 15.41
C ALA A 54 -9.88 -3.02 15.90
N PRO A 55 -10.41 -4.25 16.03
CA PRO A 55 -11.76 -4.48 16.54
C PRO A 55 -11.98 -3.94 17.94
N VAL A 56 -10.98 -4.09 18.81
CA VAL A 56 -11.03 -3.59 20.19
C VAL A 56 -10.97 -2.07 20.20
N LEU A 57 -10.03 -1.47 19.44
CA LEU A 57 -9.87 -0.01 19.35
C LEU A 57 -11.16 0.66 18.87
N VAL A 58 -11.76 0.16 17.79
CA VAL A 58 -13.00 0.71 17.21
C VAL A 58 -14.14 0.63 18.22
N LYS A 59 -14.29 -0.50 18.92
CA LYS A 59 -15.30 -0.68 19.96
C LYS A 59 -15.09 0.26 21.15
N THR A 60 -13.85 0.44 21.61
CA THR A 60 -13.51 1.36 22.71
C THR A 60 -13.84 2.81 22.37
N MET A 61 -13.74 3.17 21.09
CA MET A 61 -14.12 4.50 20.58
C MET A 61 -15.64 4.67 20.39
N GLY A 62 -16.45 3.68 20.70
CA GLY A 62 -17.91 3.72 20.61
C GLY A 62 -18.46 3.41 19.21
N TYR A 63 -17.63 2.92 18.28
CA TYR A 63 -18.09 2.57 16.93
C TYR A 63 -18.36 1.07 16.80
N ALA A 64 -19.36 0.73 15.97
CA ALA A 64 -19.59 -0.64 15.53
C ALA A 64 -18.64 -0.99 14.40
N MET A 65 -17.97 -2.15 14.49
CA MET A 65 -17.16 -2.70 13.41
C MET A 65 -17.92 -3.85 12.73
N ASN A 66 -18.00 -3.82 11.40
CA ASN A 66 -18.41 -4.97 10.62
C ASN A 66 -17.14 -5.76 10.22
N PRO A 67 -16.91 -6.96 10.76
CA PRO A 67 -15.71 -7.74 10.46
C PRO A 67 -15.54 -8.09 8.98
N GLY A 68 -16.64 -8.12 8.21
CA GLY A 68 -16.62 -8.39 6.78
C GLY A 68 -16.19 -7.21 5.90
N THR A 69 -15.92 -6.03 6.47
CA THR A 69 -15.58 -4.82 5.70
C THR A 69 -14.18 -4.26 5.97
N PHE A 70 -13.32 -5.04 6.59
CA PHE A 70 -11.97 -4.59 6.93
C PHE A 70 -11.11 -4.42 5.68
N THR A 71 -10.61 -3.19 5.47
CA THR A 71 -9.75 -2.82 4.33
C THR A 71 -8.40 -2.35 4.84
N VAL A 72 -7.32 -2.80 4.22
CA VAL A 72 -5.99 -2.22 4.40
C VAL A 72 -5.70 -1.28 3.22
N ALA A 73 -5.11 -0.13 3.51
CA ALA A 73 -4.76 0.86 2.49
C ALA A 73 -3.36 1.43 2.75
N GLY A 74 -2.68 1.82 1.68
CA GLY A 74 -1.39 2.48 1.82
C GLY A 74 -0.85 3.04 0.50
N ASP A 75 -0.04 4.05 0.64
CA ASP A 75 0.68 4.74 -0.42
C ASP A 75 2.17 4.42 -0.36
N SER A 76 2.83 4.19 -1.50
CA SER A 76 4.27 3.97 -1.60
C SER A 76 4.73 2.77 -0.72
N VAL A 77 5.62 2.99 0.23
CA VAL A 77 6.00 1.97 1.23
C VAL A 77 4.84 1.61 2.16
N GLY A 78 3.85 2.48 2.33
CA GLY A 78 2.58 2.13 2.99
C GLY A 78 1.78 1.10 2.19
N GLY A 79 1.81 1.17 0.86
CA GLY A 79 1.27 0.14 -0.03
C GLY A 79 2.02 -1.18 0.11
N ASN A 80 3.36 -1.15 0.27
CA ASN A 80 4.14 -2.32 0.63
C ASN A 80 3.63 -2.95 1.92
N MET A 81 3.55 -2.16 3.00
CA MET A 81 3.12 -2.65 4.30
C MET A 81 1.66 -3.15 4.27
N ALA A 82 0.75 -2.47 3.56
CA ALA A 82 -0.63 -2.91 3.41
C ALA A 82 -0.72 -4.29 2.75
N THR A 83 0.02 -4.53 1.67
CA THR A 83 0.13 -5.85 1.05
C THR A 83 0.75 -6.88 1.98
N VAL A 84 1.80 -6.52 2.71
CA VAL A 84 2.43 -7.41 3.69
C VAL A 84 1.47 -7.79 4.80
N MET A 85 0.60 -6.87 5.25
CA MET A 85 -0.47 -7.20 6.22
C MET A 85 -1.39 -8.32 5.71
N THR A 86 -1.72 -8.33 4.42
CA THR A 86 -2.56 -9.42 3.85
C THR A 86 -1.85 -10.77 3.86
N LEU A 87 -0.55 -10.80 3.55
CA LEU A 87 0.28 -12.00 3.62
C LEU A 87 0.43 -12.48 5.07
N MET A 88 0.77 -11.58 5.99
CA MET A 88 0.92 -11.92 7.42
C MET A 88 -0.40 -12.44 7.99
N SER A 89 -1.54 -11.80 7.67
CA SER A 89 -2.85 -12.27 8.11
C SER A 89 -3.15 -13.67 7.60
N LYS A 90 -2.90 -13.95 6.33
CA LYS A 90 -3.07 -15.28 5.75
C LYS A 90 -2.21 -16.33 6.46
N PHE A 91 -0.92 -16.08 6.61
CA PHE A 91 0.00 -17.08 7.18
C PHE A 91 -0.13 -17.26 8.68
N ARG A 92 -0.51 -16.20 9.40
CA ARG A 92 -0.68 -16.22 10.85
C ARG A 92 -2.12 -16.50 11.30
N LYS A 93 -3.05 -16.75 10.35
CA LYS A 93 -4.49 -16.91 10.62
C LYS A 93 -5.04 -15.71 11.43
N GLY A 94 -4.63 -14.53 11.02
CA GLY A 94 -4.99 -13.24 11.63
C GLY A 94 -6.37 -12.74 11.19
N PRO A 95 -6.65 -11.43 11.39
CA PRO A 95 -7.93 -10.83 11.04
C PRO A 95 -8.26 -10.99 9.55
N PHE A 96 -9.54 -11.24 9.24
CA PHE A 96 -10.02 -11.25 7.86
C PHE A 96 -9.88 -9.87 7.23
N ILE A 97 -9.24 -9.79 6.07
CA ILE A 97 -9.12 -8.57 5.28
C ILE A 97 -9.92 -8.76 4.01
N GLN A 98 -10.88 -7.87 3.75
CA GLN A 98 -11.76 -7.94 2.58
C GLN A 98 -11.11 -7.32 1.35
N LYS A 99 -10.42 -6.19 1.52
CA LYS A 99 -9.86 -5.38 0.43
C LYS A 99 -8.47 -4.85 0.76
N GLN A 100 -7.66 -4.65 -0.27
CA GLN A 100 -6.39 -3.93 -0.18
C GLN A 100 -6.33 -2.83 -1.24
N LEU A 101 -6.18 -1.58 -0.80
CA LEU A 101 -6.04 -0.39 -1.65
C LEU A 101 -4.60 0.07 -1.64
N LEU A 102 -3.96 0.02 -2.80
CA LEU A 102 -2.53 0.24 -2.95
C LEU A 102 -2.28 1.40 -3.92
N TYR A 103 -1.82 2.52 -3.40
CA TYR A 103 -1.40 3.65 -4.21
C TYR A 103 0.10 3.52 -4.49
N TYR A 104 0.49 3.42 -5.75
CA TYR A 104 1.86 3.30 -6.26
C TYR A 104 2.78 2.48 -5.35
N PRO A 105 2.42 1.22 -5.05
CA PRO A 105 3.05 0.46 -3.99
C PRO A 105 4.48 0.06 -4.33
N VAL A 106 5.36 0.09 -3.32
CA VAL A 106 6.66 -0.60 -3.38
C VAL A 106 6.41 -2.11 -3.25
N THR A 107 6.86 -2.90 -4.21
CA THR A 107 6.59 -4.35 -4.20
C THR A 107 7.85 -5.22 -4.31
N ASN A 108 8.99 -4.62 -4.71
CA ASN A 108 10.25 -5.34 -4.87
C ASN A 108 11.47 -4.46 -4.58
N ALA A 109 12.57 -5.07 -4.19
CA ALA A 109 13.88 -4.42 -4.02
C ALA A 109 14.76 -4.59 -5.26
N CYS A 110 14.20 -4.37 -6.45
CA CYS A 110 14.88 -4.40 -7.74
C CYS A 110 14.79 -3.00 -8.37
N PHE A 111 15.89 -2.47 -8.88
CA PHE A 111 16.01 -1.07 -9.32
C PHE A 111 16.37 -0.93 -10.81
N ASP A 112 16.05 -1.94 -11.63
CA ASP A 112 16.46 -2.01 -13.04
C ASP A 112 15.28 -2.25 -14.01
N THR A 113 14.05 -2.02 -13.56
CA THR A 113 12.88 -2.04 -14.44
C THR A 113 12.91 -0.89 -15.44
N CYS A 114 12.09 -0.96 -16.50
CA CYS A 114 12.01 0.13 -17.47
C CYS A 114 11.67 1.46 -16.79
N SER A 115 10.70 1.48 -15.87
CA SER A 115 10.33 2.70 -15.15
C SER A 115 11.46 3.24 -14.26
N TYR A 116 12.25 2.38 -13.61
CA TYR A 116 13.42 2.80 -12.86
C TYR A 116 14.51 3.42 -13.73
N ASN A 117 14.62 3.02 -14.99
CA ASN A 117 15.57 3.60 -15.94
C ASN A 117 15.02 4.88 -16.56
N GLU A 118 13.76 4.87 -16.98
CA GLU A 118 13.07 5.99 -17.64
C GLU A 118 12.93 7.21 -16.72
N PHE A 119 12.54 6.99 -15.46
CA PHE A 119 12.28 8.04 -14.46
C PHE A 119 13.35 8.11 -13.39
N ALA A 120 14.59 7.67 -13.70
CA ALA A 120 15.70 7.59 -12.76
C ALA A 120 15.99 8.89 -12.01
N ALA A 121 15.72 10.04 -12.62
CA ALA A 121 15.93 11.37 -12.07
C ALA A 121 14.93 12.39 -12.64
N GLY A 122 14.63 13.45 -11.87
CA GLY A 122 13.82 14.58 -12.36
C GLY A 122 12.29 14.43 -12.18
N TYR A 123 11.82 13.32 -11.63
CA TYR A 123 10.39 13.01 -11.48
C TYR A 123 9.95 12.80 -10.01
N TYR A 124 10.44 13.64 -9.10
CA TYR A 124 10.15 13.62 -7.66
C TYR A 124 10.78 12.42 -6.95
N LEU A 125 10.20 11.20 -7.06
CA LEU A 125 10.85 9.98 -6.59
C LEU A 125 11.84 9.51 -7.65
N TYR A 126 13.07 9.21 -7.22
CA TYR A 126 14.15 8.86 -8.12
C TYR A 126 14.87 7.57 -7.67
N ARG A 127 15.54 6.91 -8.62
CA ARG A 127 16.17 5.60 -8.43
C ARG A 127 17.15 5.55 -7.25
N ALA A 128 18.07 6.53 -7.16
CA ALA A 128 19.06 6.57 -6.08
C ALA A 128 18.38 6.81 -4.72
N GLY A 129 17.28 7.58 -4.68
CA GLY A 129 16.47 7.78 -3.48
C GLY A 129 15.86 6.48 -2.99
N MET A 130 15.27 5.68 -3.89
CA MET A 130 14.74 4.37 -3.53
C MET A 130 15.83 3.42 -3.02
N GLN A 131 17.00 3.40 -3.65
CA GLN A 131 18.14 2.61 -3.17
C GLN A 131 18.56 3.02 -1.75
N TRP A 132 18.56 4.34 -1.49
CA TRP A 132 18.87 4.86 -0.17
C TRP A 132 17.81 4.44 0.87
N PHE A 133 16.50 4.58 0.58
CA PHE A 133 15.42 4.13 1.46
C PHE A 133 15.54 2.65 1.81
N TRP A 134 15.78 1.81 0.83
CA TRP A 134 15.99 0.38 1.03
C TRP A 134 17.20 0.07 1.92
N ASN A 135 18.28 0.86 1.81
CA ASN A 135 19.46 0.72 2.66
C ASN A 135 19.16 1.10 4.12
N GLN A 136 18.25 2.04 4.35
CA GLN A 136 17.81 2.38 5.70
C GLN A 136 16.89 1.30 6.29
N TYR A 137 15.92 0.82 5.53
CA TYR A 137 14.88 -0.11 5.98
C TYR A 137 15.38 -1.55 6.09
N ALA A 138 15.97 -2.09 5.04
CA ALA A 138 16.43 -3.46 4.93
C ALA A 138 17.82 -3.51 4.29
N PRO A 139 18.90 -3.19 5.02
CA PRO A 139 20.26 -3.13 4.48
C PRO A 139 20.76 -4.50 4.03
N CYS A 140 20.32 -5.58 4.66
CA CYS A 140 20.71 -6.93 4.30
C CYS A 140 19.97 -7.42 3.05
N ARG A 141 20.72 -7.87 2.02
CA ARG A 141 20.11 -8.41 0.79
C ARG A 141 19.23 -9.63 1.04
N LYS A 142 19.55 -10.46 2.03
CA LYS A 142 18.76 -11.63 2.41
C LYS A 142 17.35 -11.21 2.87
N ASP A 143 17.27 -10.14 3.65
CA ASP A 143 15.97 -9.63 4.13
C ASP A 143 15.11 -9.11 2.99
N ARG A 144 15.72 -8.44 2.00
CA ARG A 144 15.02 -7.97 0.78
C ARG A 144 14.44 -9.12 -0.05
N GLY A 145 14.92 -10.34 0.12
CA GLY A 145 14.42 -11.54 -0.53
C GLY A 145 13.13 -12.10 0.08
N GLN A 146 12.78 -11.69 1.28
CA GLN A 146 11.60 -12.18 1.99
C GLN A 146 10.32 -11.60 1.39
N ILE A 147 9.26 -12.41 1.30
CA ILE A 147 7.95 -11.97 0.76
C ILE A 147 7.26 -10.93 1.63
N THR A 148 7.59 -10.86 2.90
CA THR A 148 7.15 -9.82 3.85
C THR A 148 7.94 -8.51 3.74
N VAL A 149 8.87 -8.45 2.80
CA VAL A 149 9.68 -7.25 2.47
C VAL A 149 9.48 -6.89 1.00
N SER A 150 9.55 -7.89 0.12
CA SER A 150 9.34 -7.77 -1.33
C SER A 150 8.19 -8.67 -1.78
N PRO A 151 6.93 -8.25 -1.63
CA PRO A 151 5.75 -9.09 -1.88
C PRO A 151 5.64 -9.57 -3.34
N LEU A 152 6.23 -8.87 -4.29
CA LEU A 152 6.32 -9.34 -5.69
C LEU A 152 7.05 -10.69 -5.84
N ARG A 153 7.86 -11.09 -4.86
CA ARG A 153 8.58 -12.37 -4.86
C ARG A 153 7.72 -13.56 -4.39
N ALA A 154 6.55 -13.30 -3.82
CA ALA A 154 5.65 -14.35 -3.39
C ALA A 154 5.20 -15.23 -4.57
N SER A 155 5.08 -16.54 -4.38
CA SER A 155 4.56 -17.47 -5.40
C SER A 155 3.07 -17.27 -5.63
N ALA A 156 2.53 -17.76 -6.75
CA ALA A 156 1.09 -17.73 -7.01
C ALA A 156 0.28 -18.42 -5.91
N GLU A 157 0.80 -19.52 -5.35
CA GLU A 157 0.17 -20.22 -4.23
C GLU A 157 0.12 -19.36 -2.96
N GLN A 158 1.21 -18.64 -2.66
CA GLN A 158 1.26 -17.73 -1.52
C GLN A 158 0.30 -16.55 -1.69
N LEU A 159 0.09 -16.07 -2.92
CA LEU A 159 -0.84 -14.98 -3.23
C LEU A 159 -2.30 -15.43 -3.36
N ARG A 160 -2.56 -16.70 -3.63
CA ARG A 160 -3.92 -17.24 -3.80
C ARG A 160 -4.76 -16.97 -2.56
N GLY A 161 -6.00 -16.47 -2.77
CA GLY A 161 -6.94 -16.17 -1.70
C GLY A 161 -6.64 -14.90 -0.91
N LEU A 162 -5.69 -14.07 -1.36
CA LEU A 162 -5.54 -12.72 -0.82
C LEU A 162 -6.78 -11.88 -1.16
N PRO A 163 -7.04 -10.82 -0.38
CA PRO A 163 -8.21 -9.96 -0.57
C PRO A 163 -8.21 -9.27 -1.94
N ALA A 164 -9.39 -8.90 -2.42
CA ALA A 164 -9.53 -8.08 -3.61
C ALA A 164 -8.61 -6.86 -3.55
N ALA A 165 -7.95 -6.54 -4.67
CA ALA A 165 -6.93 -5.49 -4.73
C ALA A 165 -7.31 -4.39 -5.70
N MET A 166 -7.13 -3.12 -5.30
CA MET A 166 -7.05 -2.00 -6.21
C MET A 166 -5.65 -1.41 -6.17
N ILE A 167 -5.01 -1.29 -7.34
CA ILE A 167 -3.64 -0.80 -7.48
C ILE A 167 -3.66 0.40 -8.45
N LEU A 168 -3.22 1.55 -7.96
CA LEU A 168 -3.23 2.81 -8.71
C LEU A 168 -1.81 3.33 -8.85
N ASN A 169 -1.30 3.43 -10.08
CA ASN A 169 0.06 3.87 -10.37
C ASN A 169 0.07 5.20 -11.13
N GLY A 170 1.09 6.02 -10.89
CA GLY A 170 1.43 7.15 -11.76
C GLY A 170 2.28 6.69 -12.94
N GLU A 171 2.14 7.37 -14.10
CA GLU A 171 2.94 7.06 -15.28
C GLU A 171 4.42 7.37 -15.07
N ALA A 172 4.72 8.57 -14.58
CA ALA A 172 6.08 9.07 -14.37
C ALA A 172 6.60 8.72 -12.97
N ASP A 173 6.66 7.42 -12.68
CA ASP A 173 7.03 6.88 -11.38
C ASP A 173 7.97 5.69 -11.54
N VAL A 174 9.09 5.69 -10.81
CA VAL A 174 10.04 4.56 -10.80
C VAL A 174 9.38 3.25 -10.34
N LEU A 175 8.32 3.32 -9.51
CA LEU A 175 7.60 2.16 -8.97
C LEU A 175 6.50 1.62 -9.91
N ARG A 176 6.22 2.31 -11.03
CA ARG A 176 5.15 1.94 -11.96
C ARG A 176 5.19 0.46 -12.35
N ASP A 177 6.32 0.01 -12.85
CA ASP A 177 6.44 -1.32 -13.45
C ASP A 177 6.33 -2.43 -12.41
N GLU A 178 6.86 -2.24 -11.20
CA GLU A 178 6.76 -3.23 -10.12
C GLU A 178 5.35 -3.29 -9.53
N GLY A 179 4.64 -2.16 -9.43
CA GLY A 179 3.24 -2.11 -9.03
C GLY A 179 2.33 -2.83 -10.03
N GLU A 180 2.54 -2.63 -11.33
CA GLU A 180 1.81 -3.33 -12.39
C GLU A 180 2.17 -4.82 -12.47
N ALA A 181 3.43 -5.17 -12.26
CA ALA A 181 3.85 -6.57 -12.18
C ALA A 181 3.17 -7.29 -11.01
N TYR A 182 3.04 -6.62 -9.87
CA TYR A 182 2.32 -7.17 -8.71
C TYR A 182 0.84 -7.38 -9.02
N ALA A 183 0.20 -6.42 -9.70
CA ALA A 183 -1.19 -6.56 -10.13
C ALA A 183 -1.40 -7.76 -11.07
N ARG A 184 -0.49 -7.98 -12.02
CA ARG A 184 -0.53 -9.16 -12.91
C ARG A 184 -0.40 -10.44 -12.10
N LYS A 185 0.56 -10.51 -11.20
CA LYS A 185 0.83 -11.70 -10.38
C LYS A 185 -0.33 -12.05 -9.45
N LEU A 186 -1.00 -11.06 -8.87
CA LEU A 186 -2.23 -11.27 -8.10
C LEU A 186 -3.35 -11.88 -8.97
N ARG A 187 -3.57 -11.36 -10.19
CA ARG A 187 -4.55 -11.94 -11.14
C ARG A 187 -4.23 -13.38 -11.51
N GLU A 188 -2.98 -13.68 -11.79
CA GLU A 188 -2.50 -15.05 -12.08
C GLU A 188 -2.75 -15.99 -10.91
N ALA A 189 -2.72 -15.48 -9.67
CA ALA A 189 -3.06 -16.23 -8.46
C ALA A 189 -4.58 -16.33 -8.20
N GLY A 190 -5.44 -15.77 -9.09
CA GLY A 190 -6.90 -15.82 -8.96
C GLY A 190 -7.49 -14.77 -8.01
N VAL A 191 -6.72 -13.72 -7.68
CA VAL A 191 -7.21 -12.58 -6.88
C VAL A 191 -7.98 -11.62 -7.79
N ASP A 192 -9.10 -11.07 -7.31
CA ASP A 192 -9.84 -10.01 -7.97
C ASP A 192 -9.03 -8.70 -7.93
N VAL A 193 -8.63 -8.18 -9.11
CA VAL A 193 -7.71 -7.03 -9.21
C VAL A 193 -8.24 -5.98 -10.16
N THR A 194 -8.39 -4.77 -9.66
CA THR A 194 -8.51 -3.54 -10.45
C THR A 194 -7.17 -2.82 -10.44
N ALA A 195 -6.57 -2.59 -11.60
CA ALA A 195 -5.31 -1.86 -11.71
C ALA A 195 -5.42 -0.74 -12.74
N LEU A 196 -5.00 0.47 -12.37
CA LEU A 196 -5.07 1.67 -13.20
C LEU A 196 -3.71 2.37 -13.21
N ARG A 197 -3.34 2.90 -14.39
CA ARG A 197 -2.23 3.85 -14.54
C ARG A 197 -2.81 5.22 -14.89
N PHE A 198 -2.47 6.22 -14.09
CA PHE A 198 -2.80 7.62 -14.36
C PHE A 198 -1.69 8.25 -15.17
N GLN A 199 -2.02 8.77 -16.35
CA GLN A 199 -1.06 9.39 -17.25
C GLN A 199 -0.64 10.78 -16.76
N ALA A 200 0.56 11.20 -17.17
CA ALA A 200 1.13 12.52 -16.91
C ALA A 200 1.16 12.93 -15.42
N ILE A 201 1.33 11.96 -14.52
CA ILE A 201 1.43 12.23 -13.08
C ILE A 201 2.60 11.47 -12.46
N ILE A 202 3.19 12.07 -11.43
CA ILE A 202 4.35 11.57 -10.70
C ILE A 202 3.96 10.74 -9.47
N HIS A 203 4.96 10.18 -8.78
CA HIS A 203 4.79 9.50 -7.49
C HIS A 203 4.14 10.41 -6.44
N ASP A 204 3.49 9.84 -5.44
CA ASP A 204 2.83 10.51 -4.31
C ASP A 204 1.68 11.46 -4.69
N PHE A 205 1.10 11.36 -5.89
CA PHE A 205 0.12 12.31 -6.39
C PHE A 205 -1.20 12.36 -5.58
N VAL A 206 -1.58 11.32 -4.85
CA VAL A 206 -2.75 11.38 -3.96
C VAL A 206 -2.39 11.90 -2.56
N MET A 207 -1.11 11.86 -2.18
CA MET A 207 -0.65 12.32 -0.86
C MET A 207 -0.24 13.80 -0.89
N LEU A 208 0.45 14.24 -1.95
CA LEU A 208 0.98 15.60 -2.06
C LEU A 208 -0.13 16.65 -2.17
N ASN A 209 -0.14 17.59 -1.23
CA ASN A 209 -1.13 18.69 -1.22
C ASN A 209 -1.07 19.54 -2.48
N SER A 210 0.13 19.74 -3.07
CA SER A 210 0.32 20.51 -4.30
C SER A 210 -0.31 19.86 -5.53
N LEU A 211 -0.57 18.55 -5.51
CA LEU A 211 -1.18 17.79 -6.60
C LEU A 211 -2.65 17.46 -6.36
N ASP A 212 -3.20 17.87 -5.21
CA ASP A 212 -4.55 17.52 -4.78
C ASP A 212 -5.61 17.84 -5.82
N GLN A 213 -5.54 19.03 -6.45
CA GLN A 213 -6.53 19.49 -7.42
C GLN A 213 -6.26 19.02 -8.86
N THR A 214 -5.23 18.18 -9.07
CA THR A 214 -5.00 17.60 -10.39
C THR A 214 -6.11 16.61 -10.76
N ARG A 215 -6.44 16.53 -12.05
CA ARG A 215 -7.47 15.58 -12.53
C ARG A 215 -7.11 14.13 -12.19
N ALA A 216 -5.84 13.78 -12.25
CA ALA A 216 -5.35 12.44 -11.90
C ALA A 216 -5.60 12.12 -10.41
N CYS A 217 -5.27 13.05 -9.50
CA CYS A 217 -5.54 12.88 -8.07
C CYS A 217 -7.03 12.73 -7.80
N ARG A 218 -7.86 13.64 -8.34
CA ARG A 218 -9.33 13.58 -8.11
C ARG A 218 -9.93 12.29 -8.66
N ALA A 219 -9.57 11.89 -9.88
CA ALA A 219 -10.04 10.64 -10.44
C ALA A 219 -9.59 9.41 -9.64
N ALA A 220 -8.34 9.40 -9.14
CA ALA A 220 -7.85 8.33 -8.28
C ALA A 220 -8.64 8.24 -6.97
N MET A 221 -8.93 9.38 -6.35
CA MET A 221 -9.75 9.43 -5.14
C MET A 221 -11.20 8.97 -5.40
N ASP A 222 -11.78 9.37 -6.54
CA ASP A 222 -13.14 8.95 -6.92
C ASP A 222 -13.23 7.44 -7.09
N VAL A 223 -12.37 6.85 -7.92
CA VAL A 223 -12.42 5.41 -8.19
C VAL A 223 -12.07 4.57 -6.97
N SER A 224 -11.14 5.02 -6.12
CA SER A 224 -10.74 4.27 -4.93
C SER A 224 -11.81 4.29 -3.85
N THR A 225 -12.42 5.45 -3.58
CA THR A 225 -13.48 5.56 -2.58
C THR A 225 -14.77 4.87 -3.02
N GLU A 226 -15.13 4.96 -4.31
CA GLU A 226 -16.25 4.19 -4.85
C GLU A 226 -15.98 2.68 -4.72
N TRP A 227 -14.78 2.23 -5.07
CA TRP A 227 -14.41 0.82 -4.97
C TRP A 227 -14.45 0.30 -3.53
N ILE A 228 -14.01 1.08 -2.54
CA ILE A 228 -14.14 0.73 -1.12
C ILE A 228 -15.60 0.56 -0.76
N ASN A 229 -16.47 1.49 -1.17
CA ASN A 229 -17.87 1.52 -0.82
C ASN A 229 -18.72 0.46 -1.54
N ARG A 230 -18.26 -0.07 -2.67
CA ARG A 230 -18.98 -1.17 -3.34
C ARG A 230 -19.01 -2.39 -2.45
N LYS A 231 -20.21 -2.90 -2.18
CA LYS A 231 -20.38 -4.23 -1.60
C LYS A 231 -19.75 -5.26 -2.55
N ASN A 232 -19.01 -6.22 -2.02
CA ASN A 232 -18.56 -7.33 -2.86
C ASN A 232 -19.80 -7.99 -3.46
N ARG A 233 -19.79 -8.21 -4.78
CA ARG A 233 -20.81 -9.06 -5.39
C ARG A 233 -20.70 -10.42 -4.72
N GLU A 234 -21.76 -10.86 -4.05
CA GLU A 234 -21.86 -12.23 -3.58
C GLU A 234 -21.53 -13.13 -4.77
N LYS A 235 -20.59 -14.05 -4.57
CA LYS A 235 -20.32 -15.06 -5.58
C LYS A 235 -21.59 -15.88 -5.69
N GLN A 236 -22.35 -15.64 -6.76
CA GLN A 236 -23.44 -16.53 -7.19
C GLN A 236 -22.86 -17.88 -7.59
#